data_ca3e8b5bd5016015de88f89329801acc
#
_entry.id   ca3e8b5bd5016015de88f89329801acc
#
_cell.length_a   1.000
_cell.length_b   1.000
_cell.length_c   1.000
_cell.angle_alpha   90.00
_cell.angle_beta   90.00
_cell.angle_gamma   90.00
#
_symmetry.space_group_name_H-M   'P 1'
#
loop_
_entity.id
_entity.type
_entity.pdbx_description
1 polymer ?
#
loop_
_entity_poly.entity_id
_entity_poly.type
_entity_poly.pdbx_seq_one_letter_code
_entity_poly.pdbx_strand_id
1 'polypeptide(L)'
;MKIIYNGIFTLIFTLSFFAHAQQPFSNGPLFFFFFFSTNVMFTFDDSGAMHFEVMPEHLILQSVRYVFPRSANVYGPSDYSNYVVGFDPTNRYSASLRSSYVNKIYYDPTVRYLPWSNADGSLMSNADPTCAPHNPFNTGAGCRNLTVNNTQTARWLNSDGSLSASLSKTFYPAVYFKYVSGDINTATSYTKIEITSSTLSYVGSDNRTDCVAAPNCTYNEEIQNFANWYTYYRSRILLARAGVGRAFSAQGNTMRVGFAAINKGSTTVDGITTKVVKNGVRQFTGTDRTNFFTNLYDHDIPAAGTPLREATISVGEYFKRTDDQGPWGQTPGSTGGTQHECRQNFNILMTDGYWTEGSISGMDNSDNQSGSTITNDSSPATPASYTYSPSSPYSDAYSDTLADVAMHYWKNDLRTDMLNKVPTNAHDPAFWQHLVNFTVGLGVTGSLSSLPSGSGSWPDPTTSDAAKIDDLWHAAVNSRGSFFSASDPATFSNALSNALSAIVARTGAASAVATNSSSLTTNGRVYQAKFNSGDWSGQ
;
A
#
# COMPACT_ATOMS: atom_id res chain seq x y z
N MET A 1 -7.40 82.55 -37.89
CA MET A 1 -6.94 83.50 -36.88
C MET A 1 -7.75 83.20 -35.59
N LYS A 2 -7.25 82.31 -34.75
CA LYS A 2 -7.75 82.11 -33.39
C LYS A 2 -6.59 81.63 -32.56
N ILE A 3 -6.34 82.37 -31.50
CA ILE A 3 -5.28 82.25 -30.54
C ILE A 3 -5.72 81.17 -29.53
N ILE A 4 -4.87 80.15 -29.25
CA ILE A 4 -5.08 79.13 -28.22
C ILE A 4 -4.20 79.53 -27.01
N TYR A 5 -4.85 79.72 -25.88
CA TYR A 5 -4.20 79.91 -24.56
C TYR A 5 -3.92 78.55 -23.92
N ASN A 6 -2.66 78.30 -23.60
CA ASN A 6 -2.24 77.17 -22.76
C ASN A 6 -2.35 77.59 -21.28
N GLY A 7 -3.23 76.90 -20.57
CA GLY A 7 -3.30 76.99 -19.11
C GLY A 7 -2.47 75.87 -18.47
N ILE A 8 -1.42 76.25 -17.74
CA ILE A 8 -0.61 75.33 -16.92
C ILE A 8 -1.33 75.13 -15.57
N PHE A 9 -1.80 73.90 -15.30
CA PHE A 9 -2.31 73.53 -13.98
C PHE A 9 -1.15 72.97 -13.17
N THR A 10 -0.70 73.71 -12.15
CA THR A 10 0.27 73.24 -11.17
C THR A 10 -0.45 72.42 -10.09
N LEU A 11 -0.25 71.12 -10.10
CA LEU A 11 -0.79 70.22 -9.07
C LEU A 11 0.19 70.17 -7.88
N ILE A 12 -0.20 70.74 -6.76
CA ILE A 12 0.56 70.65 -5.51
C ILE A 12 0.25 69.31 -4.84
N PHE A 13 1.24 68.42 -4.84
CA PHE A 13 1.19 67.17 -4.06
C PHE A 13 1.60 67.47 -2.61
N THR A 14 0.65 67.45 -1.70
CA THR A 14 0.95 67.41 -0.26
C THR A 14 1.33 65.96 0.12
N LEU A 15 2.61 65.72 0.37
CA LEU A 15 3.08 64.49 1.00
C LEU A 15 2.63 64.44 2.44
N SER A 16 1.62 63.63 2.75
CA SER A 16 1.29 63.21 4.10
C SER A 16 2.31 62.14 4.52
N PHE A 17 3.22 62.46 5.40
CA PHE A 17 4.07 61.50 6.10
C PHE A 17 3.20 60.68 7.04
N PHE A 18 2.86 59.45 6.64
CA PHE A 18 2.39 58.48 7.62
C PHE A 18 3.61 58.00 8.42
N ALA A 19 3.67 58.41 9.67
CA ALA A 19 4.58 57.80 10.62
C ALA A 19 4.17 56.35 10.81
N HIS A 20 4.92 55.45 10.18
CA HIS A 20 4.82 54.01 10.50
C HIS A 20 5.42 53.86 11.90
N ALA A 21 4.55 53.63 12.89
CA ALA A 21 4.98 53.12 14.16
C ALA A 21 5.64 51.73 13.90
N GLN A 22 6.97 51.71 13.96
CA GLN A 22 7.68 50.42 14.05
C GLN A 22 7.28 49.80 15.38
N GLN A 23 6.42 48.80 15.32
CA GLN A 23 6.21 47.91 16.45
C GLN A 23 7.55 47.22 16.71
N PRO A 24 8.06 47.28 17.95
CA PRO A 24 9.24 46.49 18.27
C PRO A 24 8.89 45.03 18.09
N PHE A 25 9.59 44.36 17.20
CA PHE A 25 9.55 42.90 17.14
C PHE A 25 9.94 42.39 18.52
N SER A 26 8.99 41.75 19.19
CA SER A 26 9.24 41.07 20.45
C SER A 26 10.40 40.10 20.21
N ASN A 27 11.51 40.26 20.92
CA ASN A 27 12.63 39.34 20.97
C ASN A 27 12.26 38.05 21.72
N GLY A 28 11.04 37.53 21.52
CA GLY A 28 10.72 36.16 21.90
C GLY A 28 11.49 35.23 21.00
N PRO A 29 12.05 34.14 21.51
CA PRO A 29 12.74 33.17 20.68
C PRO A 29 11.81 32.69 19.57
N LEU A 30 12.22 32.91 18.32
CA LEU A 30 11.53 32.38 17.17
C LEU A 30 11.75 30.86 17.24
N PHE A 31 10.82 30.12 17.82
CA PHE A 31 10.88 28.66 17.81
C PHE A 31 10.65 28.19 16.37
N PHE A 32 11.74 27.93 15.66
CA PHE A 32 11.69 27.15 14.44
C PHE A 32 11.33 25.71 14.82
N PHE A 33 10.07 25.36 14.66
CA PHE A 33 9.68 23.96 14.73
C PHE A 33 10.25 23.25 13.51
N PHE A 34 11.31 22.51 13.71
CA PHE A 34 11.82 21.58 12.72
C PHE A 34 10.82 20.42 12.61
N PHE A 35 10.00 20.44 11.58
CA PHE A 35 9.16 19.29 11.25
C PHE A 35 10.06 18.17 10.74
N PHE A 36 10.28 17.18 11.55
CA PHE A 36 11.03 16.01 11.14
C PHE A 36 10.12 15.09 10.32
N SER A 37 10.53 14.78 9.09
CA SER A 37 9.80 13.86 8.24
C SER A 37 9.58 12.52 8.94
N THR A 38 8.36 12.05 8.91
CA THR A 38 7.94 10.75 9.46
C THR A 38 8.57 9.61 8.67
N ASN A 39 8.95 8.54 9.35
CA ASN A 39 9.45 7.33 8.72
C ASN A 39 8.28 6.38 8.37
N VAL A 40 8.26 5.89 7.15
CA VAL A 40 7.32 4.89 6.66
C VAL A 40 8.10 3.75 6.03
N MET A 41 8.09 2.57 6.62
CA MET A 41 8.56 1.35 5.98
C MET A 41 7.39 0.73 5.21
N PHE A 42 7.54 0.50 3.92
CA PHE A 42 6.59 -0.27 3.15
C PHE A 42 7.09 -1.71 3.06
N THR A 43 6.39 -2.63 3.73
CA THR A 43 6.69 -4.06 3.74
C THR A 43 5.80 -4.79 2.75
N PHE A 44 6.43 -5.27 1.69
CA PHE A 44 5.81 -5.88 0.54
C PHE A 44 5.78 -7.40 0.67
N ASP A 45 4.63 -8.00 0.45
CA ASP A 45 4.50 -9.44 0.31
C ASP A 45 5.02 -9.88 -1.05
N ASP A 46 6.12 -10.60 -1.05
CA ASP A 46 6.73 -11.25 -2.19
C ASP A 46 6.62 -12.79 -2.11
N SER A 47 5.61 -13.29 -1.39
CA SER A 47 5.32 -14.72 -1.33
C SER A 47 4.91 -15.28 -2.68
N GLY A 48 4.99 -16.60 -2.81
CA GLY A 48 4.66 -17.28 -4.05
C GLY A 48 3.19 -17.11 -4.47
N ALA A 49 2.27 -16.88 -3.55
CA ALA A 49 0.85 -16.63 -3.84
C ALA A 49 0.65 -15.39 -4.74
N MET A 50 1.57 -14.44 -4.69
CA MET A 50 1.56 -13.26 -5.54
C MET A 50 1.68 -13.55 -7.05
N HIS A 51 2.16 -14.73 -7.45
CA HIS A 51 2.14 -15.19 -8.86
C HIS A 51 0.74 -15.50 -9.38
N PHE A 52 -0.24 -15.74 -8.49
CA PHE A 52 -1.53 -16.31 -8.88
C PHE A 52 -2.37 -15.31 -9.70
N GLU A 53 -3.00 -15.85 -10.73
CA GLU A 53 -3.95 -15.13 -11.60
C GLU A 53 -5.41 -15.40 -11.18
N VAL A 54 -5.61 -15.88 -9.96
CA VAL A 54 -6.91 -16.24 -9.38
C VAL A 54 -7.04 -15.61 -7.98
N MET A 55 -8.19 -14.99 -7.72
CA MET A 55 -8.53 -14.39 -6.43
C MET A 55 -10.06 -14.39 -6.24
N PRO A 56 -10.57 -14.81 -5.07
CA PRO A 56 -9.86 -15.27 -3.87
C PRO A 56 -9.27 -16.69 -4.00
N GLU A 57 -8.44 -17.08 -3.03
CA GLU A 57 -7.61 -18.30 -3.11
C GLU A 57 -8.42 -19.59 -3.12
N HIS A 58 -9.58 -19.65 -2.47
CA HIS A 58 -10.44 -20.86 -2.44
C HIS A 58 -10.95 -21.29 -3.83
N LEU A 59 -10.80 -20.45 -4.85
CA LEU A 59 -11.10 -20.79 -6.25
C LEU A 59 -10.04 -21.68 -6.91
N ILE A 60 -8.87 -21.85 -6.28
CA ILE A 60 -7.77 -22.64 -6.80
C ILE A 60 -8.10 -24.13 -6.64
N LEU A 61 -8.22 -24.82 -7.76
CA LEU A 61 -8.46 -26.24 -7.83
C LEU A 61 -7.26 -26.95 -8.48
N GLN A 62 -6.85 -28.11 -7.98
CA GLN A 62 -5.74 -28.91 -8.53
C GLN A 62 -4.44 -28.11 -8.72
N SER A 63 -4.18 -27.13 -7.86
CA SER A 63 -3.04 -26.21 -7.99
C SER A 63 -3.02 -25.39 -9.29
N VAL A 64 -4.18 -25.17 -9.92
CA VAL A 64 -4.33 -24.29 -11.08
C VAL A 64 -4.34 -22.86 -10.63
N ARG A 65 -3.23 -22.18 -10.85
CA ARG A 65 -2.97 -20.80 -10.41
C ARG A 65 -3.04 -19.79 -11.54
N TYR A 66 -3.05 -20.26 -12.79
CA TYR A 66 -2.95 -19.43 -13.99
C TYR A 66 -4.20 -19.53 -14.86
N VAL A 67 -4.64 -18.41 -15.39
CA VAL A 67 -5.70 -18.34 -16.41
C VAL A 67 -5.15 -18.33 -17.82
N PHE A 68 -3.84 -18.11 -17.97
CA PHE A 68 -3.09 -18.27 -19.22
C PHE A 68 -1.92 -19.25 -19.03
N PRO A 69 -1.49 -19.98 -20.08
CA PRO A 69 -0.21 -20.69 -20.05
C PRO A 69 0.91 -19.69 -19.69
N ARG A 70 1.65 -19.98 -18.61
CA ARG A 70 2.69 -19.09 -18.15
C ARG A 70 3.93 -19.13 -19.05
N SER A 71 4.63 -18.02 -19.14
CA SER A 71 6.03 -17.97 -19.55
C SER A 71 6.94 -18.21 -18.34
N ALA A 72 8.16 -18.66 -18.56
CA ALA A 72 9.12 -18.88 -17.48
C ALA A 72 9.71 -17.55 -17.00
N ASN A 73 10.05 -17.48 -15.71
CA ASN A 73 10.79 -16.39 -15.09
C ASN A 73 10.15 -15.00 -15.26
N VAL A 74 8.83 -14.93 -15.30
CA VAL A 74 8.11 -13.65 -15.47
C VAL A 74 8.30 -12.75 -14.25
N TYR A 75 8.33 -13.33 -13.06
CA TYR A 75 8.41 -12.59 -11.79
C TYR A 75 9.69 -12.87 -11.00
N GLY A 76 10.66 -13.55 -11.60
CA GLY A 76 11.92 -13.97 -10.98
C GLY A 76 12.31 -15.39 -11.35
N PRO A 77 13.36 -15.95 -10.75
CA PRO A 77 13.96 -17.22 -11.18
C PRO A 77 13.18 -18.48 -10.79
N SER A 78 12.10 -18.37 -10.03
CA SER A 78 11.30 -19.52 -9.59
C SER A 78 9.85 -19.40 -10.04
N ASP A 79 9.29 -20.51 -10.51
CA ASP A 79 7.95 -20.59 -11.05
C ASP A 79 7.16 -21.78 -10.48
N TYR A 80 5.83 -21.67 -10.48
CA TYR A 80 4.94 -22.81 -10.26
C TYR A 80 4.73 -23.62 -11.53
N SER A 81 4.18 -24.84 -11.37
CA SER A 81 3.78 -25.69 -12.49
C SER A 81 2.81 -24.98 -13.42
N ASN A 82 2.98 -25.16 -14.73
CA ASN A 82 2.13 -24.57 -15.77
C ASN A 82 0.77 -25.29 -15.87
N TYR A 83 -0.05 -25.17 -14.80
CA TYR A 83 -1.39 -25.70 -14.68
C TYR A 83 -2.38 -24.56 -14.92
N VAL A 84 -3.22 -24.71 -15.94
CA VAL A 84 -3.99 -23.61 -16.51
C VAL A 84 -5.46 -24.01 -16.65
N VAL A 85 -6.34 -23.04 -16.49
CA VAL A 85 -7.75 -23.19 -16.84
C VAL A 85 -7.90 -23.37 -18.35
N GLY A 86 -8.68 -24.37 -18.80
CA GLY A 86 -9.02 -24.56 -20.23
C GLY A 86 -9.73 -23.32 -20.82
N PHE A 87 -9.83 -23.27 -22.14
CA PHE A 87 -10.54 -22.20 -22.88
C PHE A 87 -11.88 -22.68 -23.48
N ASP A 88 -12.27 -23.90 -23.18
CA ASP A 88 -13.55 -24.46 -23.65
C ASP A 88 -14.71 -23.73 -22.95
N PRO A 89 -15.65 -23.11 -23.70
CA PRO A 89 -16.79 -22.39 -23.13
C PRO A 89 -17.79 -23.31 -22.40
N THR A 90 -17.77 -24.63 -22.65
CA THR A 90 -18.60 -25.61 -21.92
C THR A 90 -17.97 -26.01 -20.58
N ASN A 91 -16.71 -25.67 -20.35
CA ASN A 91 -16.02 -25.94 -19.10
C ASN A 91 -16.37 -24.86 -18.06
N ARG A 92 -17.06 -25.27 -17.00
CA ARG A 92 -17.48 -24.37 -15.92
C ARG A 92 -16.33 -23.55 -15.31
N TYR A 93 -15.15 -24.14 -15.17
CA TYR A 93 -13.97 -23.44 -14.64
C TYR A 93 -13.41 -22.42 -15.63
N SER A 94 -13.49 -22.71 -16.94
CA SER A 94 -13.15 -21.75 -17.98
C SER A 94 -14.02 -20.50 -17.86
N ALA A 95 -15.31 -20.67 -17.69
CA ALA A 95 -16.28 -19.58 -17.58
C ALA A 95 -16.13 -18.82 -16.26
N SER A 96 -16.10 -19.51 -15.13
CA SER A 96 -16.07 -18.85 -13.82
C SER A 96 -14.74 -18.13 -13.54
N LEU A 97 -13.59 -18.76 -13.84
CA LEU A 97 -12.28 -18.18 -13.56
C LEU A 97 -11.84 -17.11 -14.59
N ARG A 98 -12.57 -16.97 -15.71
CA ARG A 98 -12.43 -15.82 -16.63
C ARG A 98 -13.60 -14.85 -16.56
N SER A 99 -14.30 -14.82 -15.45
CA SER A 99 -15.33 -13.82 -15.13
C SER A 99 -14.91 -13.00 -13.90
N SER A 100 -14.90 -11.68 -14.02
CA SER A 100 -14.65 -10.76 -12.87
C SER A 100 -15.69 -10.89 -11.76
N TYR A 101 -16.87 -11.45 -12.07
CA TYR A 101 -17.88 -11.75 -11.06
C TYR A 101 -17.39 -12.77 -10.03
N VAL A 102 -16.59 -13.75 -10.44
CA VAL A 102 -16.02 -14.84 -9.62
C VAL A 102 -14.55 -14.57 -9.29
N ASN A 103 -13.70 -14.48 -10.32
CA ASN A 103 -12.28 -14.17 -10.17
C ASN A 103 -12.07 -12.65 -10.17
N LYS A 104 -11.92 -12.06 -9.00
CA LYS A 104 -11.93 -10.61 -8.78
C LYS A 104 -10.77 -9.86 -9.44
N ILE A 105 -9.72 -10.55 -9.86
CA ILE A 105 -8.60 -9.95 -10.60
C ILE A 105 -8.67 -10.19 -12.11
N TYR A 106 -9.66 -10.96 -12.58
CA TYR A 106 -9.85 -11.13 -14.02
C TYR A 106 -10.44 -9.86 -14.65
N TYR A 107 -10.27 -9.73 -15.97
CA TYR A 107 -10.73 -8.57 -16.73
C TYR A 107 -12.22 -8.25 -16.51
N ASP A 108 -12.47 -7.01 -16.15
CA ASP A 108 -13.82 -6.45 -16.04
C ASP A 108 -14.01 -5.36 -17.12
N PRO A 109 -14.92 -5.55 -18.09
CA PRO A 109 -15.13 -4.57 -19.16
C PRO A 109 -15.68 -3.23 -18.66
N THR A 110 -16.17 -3.17 -17.42
CA THR A 110 -16.68 -1.93 -16.81
C THR A 110 -15.59 -1.06 -16.22
N VAL A 111 -14.36 -1.57 -16.09
CA VAL A 111 -13.20 -0.92 -15.47
C VAL A 111 -12.22 -0.44 -16.55
N ARG A 112 -11.76 0.80 -16.43
CA ARG A 112 -10.63 1.30 -17.20
C ARG A 112 -9.32 0.90 -16.51
N TYR A 113 -8.46 0.14 -17.22
CA TYR A 113 -7.16 -0.29 -16.70
C TYR A 113 -6.05 0.67 -17.15
N LEU A 114 -5.55 1.46 -16.21
CA LEU A 114 -4.43 2.37 -16.46
C LEU A 114 -3.10 1.65 -16.29
N PRO A 115 -2.06 1.98 -17.10
CA PRO A 115 -0.69 1.54 -16.85
C PRO A 115 -0.19 1.91 -15.46
N TRP A 116 0.90 1.29 -14.99
CA TRP A 116 1.52 1.64 -13.71
C TRP A 116 2.02 3.08 -13.71
N SER A 117 2.09 3.66 -12.51
CA SER A 117 2.62 5.01 -12.32
C SER A 117 4.15 5.00 -12.23
N ASN A 118 4.79 5.95 -12.89
CA ASN A 118 6.19 6.28 -12.70
C ASN A 118 6.40 7.04 -11.37
N ALA A 119 7.65 7.21 -10.97
CA ALA A 119 8.01 7.94 -9.76
C ALA A 119 7.57 9.41 -9.77
N ASP A 120 7.45 10.03 -10.93
CA ASP A 120 6.98 11.41 -11.12
C ASP A 120 5.45 11.55 -11.19
N GLY A 121 4.71 10.44 -11.08
CA GLY A 121 3.25 10.39 -11.17
C GLY A 121 2.70 10.23 -12.58
N SER A 122 3.53 10.32 -13.61
CA SER A 122 3.12 9.99 -14.98
C SER A 122 2.80 8.49 -15.11
N LEU A 123 2.03 8.12 -16.13
CA LEU A 123 1.74 6.72 -16.41
C LEU A 123 2.82 6.12 -17.32
N MET A 124 3.09 4.84 -17.16
CA MET A 124 3.81 4.05 -18.17
C MET A 124 3.03 4.02 -19.48
N SER A 125 3.64 3.52 -20.56
CA SER A 125 2.99 3.42 -21.87
C SER A 125 1.87 2.38 -21.85
N ASN A 126 0.82 2.58 -22.65
CA ASN A 126 -0.16 1.55 -22.93
C ASN A 126 0.52 0.31 -23.51
N ALA A 127 0.04 -0.86 -23.12
CA ALA A 127 0.53 -2.14 -23.64
C ALA A 127 0.15 -2.30 -25.12
N ASP A 128 1.06 -2.80 -25.95
CA ASP A 128 0.75 -3.15 -27.35
C ASP A 128 -0.11 -4.44 -27.39
N PRO A 129 -1.34 -4.41 -27.90
CA PRO A 129 -2.18 -5.61 -27.98
C PRO A 129 -1.58 -6.75 -28.83
N THR A 130 -0.69 -6.44 -29.77
CA THR A 130 -0.01 -7.44 -30.63
C THR A 130 1.19 -8.09 -29.94
N CYS A 131 1.69 -7.48 -28.86
CA CYS A 131 2.79 -7.96 -28.04
C CYS A 131 2.66 -7.43 -26.60
N ALA A 132 1.58 -7.78 -25.90
CA ALA A 132 1.34 -7.37 -24.53
C ALA A 132 2.36 -8.03 -23.58
N PRO A 133 3.25 -7.25 -22.93
CA PRO A 133 4.29 -7.80 -22.07
C PRO A 133 3.75 -8.66 -20.92
N HIS A 134 4.42 -9.77 -20.61
CA HIS A 134 4.09 -10.58 -19.45
C HIS A 134 4.41 -9.86 -18.13
N ASN A 135 5.45 -9.03 -18.13
CA ASN A 135 5.83 -8.13 -17.06
C ASN A 135 6.32 -6.82 -17.70
N PRO A 136 5.68 -5.68 -17.44
CA PRO A 136 6.01 -4.43 -18.13
C PRO A 136 7.40 -3.90 -17.75
N PHE A 137 7.93 -4.26 -16.58
CA PHE A 137 9.26 -3.84 -16.13
C PHE A 137 10.37 -4.79 -16.58
N ASN A 138 10.04 -6.09 -16.75
CA ASN A 138 10.94 -7.10 -17.31
C ASN A 138 10.42 -7.58 -18.67
N THR A 139 10.66 -6.78 -19.73
CA THR A 139 10.23 -7.12 -21.09
C THR A 139 10.93 -8.35 -21.68
N GLY A 140 12.09 -8.73 -21.12
CA GLY A 140 12.82 -9.96 -21.46
C GLY A 140 12.04 -11.24 -21.14
N ALA A 141 11.04 -11.17 -20.25
CA ALA A 141 10.11 -12.28 -19.97
C ALA A 141 9.15 -12.58 -21.14
N GLY A 142 9.17 -11.79 -22.21
CA GLY A 142 8.35 -11.97 -23.42
C GLY A 142 6.98 -11.30 -23.32
N CYS A 143 6.16 -11.56 -24.34
CA CYS A 143 4.85 -10.94 -24.52
C CYS A 143 3.85 -11.93 -25.12
N ARG A 144 2.58 -11.54 -25.13
CA ARG A 144 1.48 -12.27 -25.76
C ARG A 144 0.80 -11.42 -26.83
N ASN A 145 0.61 -11.99 -28.01
CA ASN A 145 -0.28 -11.39 -28.98
C ASN A 145 -1.73 -11.71 -28.61
N LEU A 146 -2.49 -10.67 -28.28
CA LEU A 146 -3.89 -10.79 -27.83
C LEU A 146 -4.90 -10.74 -28.98
N THR A 147 -4.44 -10.45 -30.22
CA THR A 147 -5.29 -10.20 -31.38
C THR A 147 -5.44 -11.43 -32.29
N VAL A 148 -4.72 -12.52 -32.00
CA VAL A 148 -4.70 -13.76 -32.79
C VAL A 148 -4.73 -14.98 -31.89
N ASN A 149 -5.06 -16.14 -32.49
CA ASN A 149 -4.96 -17.40 -31.79
C ASN A 149 -3.51 -17.71 -31.37
N ASN A 150 -3.36 -18.20 -30.15
CA ASN A 150 -2.08 -18.66 -29.60
C ASN A 150 -2.12 -20.20 -29.48
N THR A 151 -0.98 -20.85 -29.63
CA THR A 151 -0.83 -22.28 -29.39
C THR A 151 0.25 -22.50 -28.35
N GLN A 152 -0.10 -23.10 -27.23
CA GLN A 152 0.84 -23.33 -26.11
C GLN A 152 0.57 -24.65 -25.40
N THR A 153 1.64 -25.23 -24.84
CA THR A 153 1.61 -26.47 -24.06
C THR A 153 1.47 -26.18 -22.58
N ALA A 154 0.49 -26.81 -21.93
CA ALA A 154 0.23 -26.74 -20.49
C ALA A 154 -0.48 -28.03 -20.03
N ARG A 155 -0.69 -28.14 -18.71
CA ARG A 155 -1.71 -29.07 -18.19
C ARG A 155 -2.99 -28.27 -17.94
N TRP A 156 -4.07 -28.75 -18.53
CA TRP A 156 -5.33 -28.02 -18.60
C TRP A 156 -6.35 -28.57 -17.62
N LEU A 157 -7.01 -27.70 -16.87
CA LEU A 157 -8.12 -28.09 -16.01
C LEU A 157 -9.34 -28.46 -16.86
N ASN A 158 -9.80 -29.68 -16.72
CA ASN A 158 -10.98 -30.22 -17.40
C ASN A 158 -12.27 -29.83 -16.65
N SER A 159 -13.43 -30.04 -17.31
CA SER A 159 -14.75 -29.74 -16.72
C SER A 159 -15.11 -30.61 -15.51
N ASP A 160 -14.54 -31.79 -15.40
CA ASP A 160 -14.68 -32.71 -14.26
C ASP A 160 -13.75 -32.33 -13.07
N GLY A 161 -12.93 -31.31 -13.21
CA GLY A 161 -11.98 -30.86 -12.19
C GLY A 161 -10.64 -31.61 -12.21
N SER A 162 -10.40 -32.54 -13.15
CA SER A 162 -9.11 -33.20 -13.33
C SER A 162 -8.14 -32.36 -14.16
N LEU A 163 -6.83 -32.63 -14.04
CA LEU A 163 -5.81 -32.03 -14.90
C LEU A 163 -5.52 -32.98 -16.08
N SER A 164 -5.46 -32.43 -17.29
CA SER A 164 -5.00 -33.15 -18.47
C SER A 164 -3.53 -33.60 -18.33
N ALA A 165 -3.07 -34.51 -19.19
CA ALA A 165 -1.65 -34.64 -19.50
C ALA A 165 -1.14 -33.29 -20.06
N SER A 166 0.19 -33.14 -20.12
CA SER A 166 0.81 -32.00 -20.81
C SER A 166 0.50 -32.07 -22.29
N LEU A 167 -0.26 -31.11 -22.80
CA LEU A 167 -0.66 -31.09 -24.20
C LEU A 167 -0.79 -29.66 -24.73
N SER A 168 -0.54 -29.52 -26.04
CA SER A 168 -0.66 -28.27 -26.77
C SER A 168 -2.11 -27.99 -27.15
N LYS A 169 -2.61 -26.77 -26.83
CA LYS A 169 -3.93 -26.32 -27.27
C LYS A 169 -3.83 -24.96 -27.93
N THR A 170 -4.70 -24.75 -28.93
CA THR A 170 -4.91 -23.44 -29.56
C THR A 170 -6.08 -22.74 -28.89
N PHE A 171 -5.93 -21.43 -28.58
CA PHE A 171 -6.95 -20.61 -27.93
C PHE A 171 -6.85 -19.17 -28.37
N TYR A 172 -7.97 -18.44 -28.32
CA TYR A 172 -8.01 -17.01 -28.50
C TYR A 172 -7.84 -16.34 -27.11
N PRO A 173 -6.82 -15.47 -26.90
CA PRO A 173 -6.47 -14.99 -25.56
C PRO A 173 -7.37 -13.88 -25.04
N ALA A 174 -7.84 -12.95 -25.92
CA ALA A 174 -8.65 -11.81 -25.49
C ALA A 174 -10.13 -12.25 -25.33
N VAL A 175 -10.42 -12.95 -24.24
CA VAL A 175 -11.72 -13.52 -23.92
C VAL A 175 -12.08 -13.29 -22.47
N TYR A 176 -13.35 -12.97 -22.21
CA TYR A 176 -13.91 -12.93 -20.87
C TYR A 176 -15.33 -13.50 -20.85
N PHE A 177 -15.80 -13.86 -19.66
CA PHE A 177 -17.12 -14.40 -19.47
C PHE A 177 -17.96 -13.48 -18.59
N LYS A 178 -19.05 -12.98 -19.13
CA LYS A 178 -20.02 -12.17 -18.40
C LYS A 178 -21.01 -13.10 -17.70
N TYR A 179 -21.03 -13.02 -16.36
CA TYR A 179 -22.09 -13.70 -15.59
C TYR A 179 -23.45 -13.08 -15.91
N VAL A 180 -24.44 -13.91 -16.16
CA VAL A 180 -25.81 -13.49 -16.50
C VAL A 180 -26.76 -13.76 -15.33
N SER A 181 -26.89 -15.06 -14.97
CA SER A 181 -27.76 -15.50 -13.86
C SER A 181 -27.57 -16.99 -13.60
N GLY A 182 -28.05 -17.45 -12.44
CA GLY A 182 -28.05 -18.88 -12.10
C GLY A 182 -26.89 -19.31 -11.20
N ASP A 183 -26.54 -20.59 -11.25
CA ASP A 183 -25.43 -21.14 -10.46
C ASP A 183 -24.07 -20.74 -11.06
N ILE A 184 -23.23 -20.10 -10.27
CA ILE A 184 -21.86 -19.71 -10.66
C ILE A 184 -20.96 -20.89 -11.04
N ASN A 185 -21.32 -22.10 -10.65
CA ASN A 185 -20.60 -23.32 -10.98
C ASN A 185 -21.08 -23.98 -12.29
N THR A 186 -21.93 -23.30 -13.05
CA THR A 186 -22.51 -23.80 -14.29
C THR A 186 -22.10 -22.94 -15.47
N ALA A 187 -21.51 -23.51 -16.50
CA ALA A 187 -21.01 -22.77 -17.67
C ALA A 187 -22.11 -21.96 -18.38
N THR A 188 -23.34 -22.47 -18.41
CA THR A 188 -24.50 -21.79 -19.04
C THR A 188 -24.96 -20.53 -18.29
N SER A 189 -24.46 -20.29 -17.07
CA SER A 189 -24.69 -19.05 -16.32
C SER A 189 -23.89 -17.86 -16.87
N TYR A 190 -23.04 -18.08 -17.86
CA TYR A 190 -22.14 -17.09 -18.42
C TYR A 190 -22.29 -16.96 -19.94
N THR A 191 -22.06 -15.75 -20.43
CA THR A 191 -21.91 -15.49 -21.87
C THR A 191 -20.43 -15.25 -22.17
N LYS A 192 -19.87 -16.06 -23.09
CA LYS A 192 -18.50 -15.88 -23.60
C LYS A 192 -18.44 -14.67 -24.53
N ILE A 193 -17.46 -13.80 -24.34
CA ILE A 193 -17.18 -12.65 -25.20
C ILE A 193 -15.72 -12.72 -25.62
N GLU A 194 -15.47 -12.76 -26.92
CA GLU A 194 -14.15 -12.63 -27.54
C GLU A 194 -13.99 -11.22 -28.10
N ILE A 195 -12.88 -10.57 -27.79
CA ILE A 195 -12.60 -9.21 -28.25
C ILE A 195 -11.95 -9.31 -29.64
N THR A 196 -12.77 -9.24 -30.69
CA THR A 196 -12.36 -9.40 -32.09
C THR A 196 -12.78 -8.20 -32.92
N SER A 197 -12.06 -7.93 -34.02
CA SER A 197 -12.37 -6.84 -34.95
C SER A 197 -13.69 -7.00 -35.70
N SER A 198 -14.30 -8.18 -35.66
CA SER A 198 -15.61 -8.46 -36.26
C SER A 198 -16.78 -7.93 -35.40
N THR A 199 -16.54 -7.64 -34.13
CA THR A 199 -17.57 -7.09 -33.22
C THR A 199 -17.47 -5.56 -33.21
N LEU A 200 -18.55 -4.89 -33.60
CA LEU A 200 -18.58 -3.43 -33.77
C LEU A 200 -18.55 -2.66 -32.45
N SER A 201 -19.11 -3.23 -31.38
CA SER A 201 -19.25 -2.54 -30.11
C SER A 201 -19.24 -3.52 -28.92
N TYR A 202 -18.57 -3.11 -27.84
CA TYR A 202 -18.49 -3.82 -26.55
C TYR A 202 -19.12 -2.95 -25.47
N VAL A 203 -19.95 -3.56 -24.63
CA VAL A 203 -20.64 -2.84 -23.55
C VAL A 203 -19.77 -2.85 -22.30
N GLY A 204 -19.28 -1.69 -21.91
CA GLY A 204 -18.58 -1.44 -20.66
C GLY A 204 -19.48 -0.71 -19.63
N SER A 205 -19.02 0.46 -19.19
CA SER A 205 -19.75 1.36 -18.27
C SER A 205 -19.44 2.83 -18.59
N ASP A 206 -20.15 3.75 -17.96
CA ASP A 206 -19.88 5.19 -18.06
C ASP A 206 -18.49 5.57 -17.50
N ASN A 207 -17.89 4.70 -16.65
CA ASN A 207 -16.54 4.88 -16.12
C ASN A 207 -15.43 4.57 -17.13
N ARG A 208 -15.77 4.02 -18.30
CA ARG A 208 -14.85 3.75 -19.42
C ARG A 208 -14.54 5.06 -20.17
N THR A 209 -13.87 5.97 -19.49
CA THR A 209 -13.47 7.27 -20.02
C THR A 209 -12.43 7.21 -21.16
N ASP A 210 -11.95 6.02 -21.48
CA ASP A 210 -11.14 5.68 -22.65
C ASP A 210 -11.99 5.40 -23.90
N CYS A 211 -13.30 5.22 -23.77
CA CYS A 211 -14.23 4.97 -24.86
C CYS A 211 -14.92 6.27 -25.28
N VAL A 212 -14.87 6.61 -26.58
CA VAL A 212 -15.47 7.84 -27.10
C VAL A 212 -17.00 7.85 -26.95
N ALA A 213 -17.63 6.68 -27.04
CA ALA A 213 -19.08 6.51 -26.93
C ALA A 213 -19.50 5.71 -25.69
N ALA A 214 -18.86 5.97 -24.52
CA ALA A 214 -19.20 5.26 -23.29
C ALA A 214 -20.74 5.28 -23.05
N PRO A 215 -21.33 4.19 -22.57
CA PRO A 215 -20.71 2.94 -22.09
C PRO A 215 -20.25 1.96 -23.18
N ASN A 216 -20.38 2.31 -24.46
CA ASN A 216 -20.00 1.44 -25.58
C ASN A 216 -18.60 1.76 -26.05
N CYS A 217 -17.77 0.73 -26.23
CA CYS A 217 -16.40 0.83 -26.67
C CYS A 217 -16.23 0.18 -28.05
N THR A 218 -15.40 0.74 -28.91
CA THR A 218 -14.98 0.13 -30.16
C THR A 218 -14.03 -1.05 -29.89
N TYR A 219 -13.76 -1.86 -30.91
CA TYR A 219 -12.76 -2.93 -30.83
C TYR A 219 -11.39 -2.39 -30.37
N ASN A 220 -10.92 -1.28 -30.94
CA ASN A 220 -9.59 -0.74 -30.59
C ASN A 220 -9.51 -0.27 -29.14
N GLU A 221 -10.57 0.33 -28.62
CA GLU A 221 -10.65 0.77 -27.23
C GLU A 221 -10.69 -0.44 -26.31
N GLU A 222 -11.50 -1.46 -26.61
CA GLU A 222 -11.66 -2.64 -25.78
C GLU A 222 -10.40 -3.52 -25.75
N ILE A 223 -9.77 -3.78 -26.92
CA ILE A 223 -8.54 -4.58 -26.96
C ILE A 223 -7.37 -3.87 -26.30
N GLN A 224 -7.32 -2.52 -26.35
CA GLN A 224 -6.33 -1.72 -25.64
C GLN A 224 -6.50 -1.82 -24.12
N ASN A 225 -7.74 -1.75 -23.64
CA ASN A 225 -8.04 -1.89 -22.22
C ASN A 225 -7.71 -3.30 -21.72
N PHE A 226 -8.02 -4.32 -22.52
CA PHE A 226 -7.67 -5.71 -22.21
C PHE A 226 -6.15 -5.92 -22.21
N ALA A 227 -5.40 -5.29 -23.11
CA ALA A 227 -3.94 -5.36 -23.15
C ALA A 227 -3.31 -4.69 -21.90
N ASN A 228 -3.85 -3.55 -21.46
CA ASN A 228 -3.43 -2.90 -20.23
C ASN A 228 -3.74 -3.79 -19.01
N TRP A 229 -4.93 -4.37 -18.93
CA TRP A 229 -5.24 -5.33 -17.87
C TRP A 229 -4.26 -6.51 -17.88
N TYR A 230 -4.04 -7.14 -19.03
CA TYR A 230 -3.14 -8.28 -19.17
C TYR A 230 -1.73 -7.97 -18.65
N THR A 231 -1.20 -6.84 -19.03
CA THR A 231 0.17 -6.42 -18.72
C THR A 231 0.34 -5.95 -17.28
N TYR A 232 -0.65 -5.20 -16.75
CA TYR A 232 -0.50 -4.45 -15.50
C TYR A 232 -1.31 -5.01 -14.32
N TYR A 233 -2.25 -5.96 -14.54
CA TYR A 233 -3.21 -6.36 -13.48
C TYR A 233 -3.53 -7.86 -13.43
N ARG A 234 -3.18 -8.68 -14.40
CA ARG A 234 -3.71 -10.05 -14.51
C ARG A 234 -3.33 -10.99 -13.37
N SER A 235 -2.29 -10.70 -12.60
CA SER A 235 -1.88 -11.47 -11.40
C SER A 235 -1.89 -10.60 -10.17
N ARG A 236 -1.87 -11.23 -8.98
CA ARG A 236 -1.86 -10.50 -7.70
C ARG A 236 -0.67 -9.56 -7.59
N ILE A 237 0.54 -9.99 -8.01
CA ILE A 237 1.73 -9.13 -8.01
C ILE A 237 1.60 -7.93 -8.95
N LEU A 238 1.09 -8.13 -10.17
CA LEU A 238 0.93 -7.02 -11.12
C LEU A 238 -0.08 -6.01 -10.59
N LEU A 239 -1.19 -6.48 -10.05
CA LEU A 239 -2.22 -5.67 -9.42
C LEU A 239 -1.68 -4.92 -8.18
N ALA A 240 -0.92 -5.61 -7.32
CA ALA A 240 -0.31 -5.00 -6.14
C ALA A 240 0.64 -3.87 -6.54
N ARG A 241 1.49 -4.10 -7.55
CA ARG A 241 2.39 -3.07 -8.11
C ARG A 241 1.62 -1.87 -8.67
N ALA A 242 0.49 -2.11 -9.35
CA ALA A 242 -0.37 -1.03 -9.84
C ALA A 242 -0.94 -0.17 -8.71
N GLY A 243 -1.48 -0.81 -7.67
CA GLY A 243 -2.08 -0.12 -6.52
C GLY A 243 -1.05 0.63 -5.69
N VAL A 244 0.06 -0.03 -5.34
CA VAL A 244 1.17 0.59 -4.58
C VAL A 244 1.79 1.74 -5.35
N GLY A 245 2.11 1.53 -6.62
CA GLY A 245 2.69 2.56 -7.48
C GLY A 245 1.80 3.81 -7.55
N ARG A 246 0.49 3.62 -7.73
CA ARG A 246 -0.48 4.72 -7.75
C ARG A 246 -0.57 5.45 -6.41
N ALA A 247 -0.68 4.72 -5.30
CA ALA A 247 -0.80 5.32 -3.97
C ALA A 247 0.45 6.13 -3.58
N PHE A 248 1.65 5.58 -3.83
CA PHE A 248 2.89 6.26 -3.50
C PHE A 248 3.27 7.37 -4.50
N SER A 249 2.89 7.26 -5.78
CA SER A 249 3.16 8.33 -6.75
C SER A 249 2.40 9.62 -6.44
N ALA A 250 1.28 9.52 -5.75
CA ALA A 250 0.51 10.67 -5.28
C ALA A 250 1.09 11.35 -4.03
N GLN A 251 2.10 10.74 -3.35
CA GLN A 251 2.69 11.30 -2.13
C GLN A 251 3.73 12.37 -2.45
N GLY A 252 3.78 13.39 -1.60
CA GLY A 252 4.82 14.42 -1.62
C GLY A 252 6.11 13.99 -0.90
N ASN A 253 6.94 14.98 -0.59
CA ASN A 253 8.26 14.81 0.03
C ASN A 253 8.25 15.02 1.56
N THR A 254 7.09 15.00 2.20
CA THR A 254 6.95 15.25 3.65
C THR A 254 7.28 14.05 4.52
N MET A 255 7.48 12.88 3.92
CA MET A 255 7.81 11.63 4.61
C MET A 255 9.13 11.04 4.11
N ARG A 256 9.69 10.14 4.89
CA ARG A 256 10.75 9.22 4.51
C ARG A 256 10.16 7.86 4.24
N VAL A 257 10.54 7.23 3.15
CA VAL A 257 10.02 5.93 2.76
C VAL A 257 11.16 4.94 2.62
N GLY A 258 11.00 3.76 3.23
CA GLY A 258 11.84 2.58 3.03
C GLY A 258 11.07 1.49 2.29
N PHE A 259 11.78 0.51 1.76
CA PHE A 259 11.21 -0.65 1.10
C PHE A 259 11.73 -1.94 1.74
N ALA A 260 10.81 -2.82 2.09
CA ALA A 260 11.08 -4.14 2.64
C ALA A 260 10.27 -5.20 1.85
N ALA A 261 10.81 -6.43 1.77
CA ALA A 261 10.11 -7.57 1.17
C ALA A 261 10.31 -8.80 2.05
N ILE A 262 9.24 -9.56 2.29
CA ILE A 262 9.22 -10.58 3.36
C ILE A 262 10.16 -11.76 3.10
N ASN A 263 10.47 -12.06 1.82
CA ASN A 263 11.39 -13.13 1.40
C ASN A 263 12.68 -12.62 0.74
N LYS A 264 13.06 -11.35 0.95
CA LYS A 264 14.25 -10.76 0.33
C LYS A 264 15.53 -11.57 0.56
N GLY A 265 15.66 -12.19 1.70
CA GLY A 265 16.89 -12.87 2.13
C GLY A 265 17.94 -11.90 2.71
N SER A 266 18.97 -12.46 3.35
CA SER A 266 19.97 -11.67 4.08
C SER A 266 20.88 -10.88 3.15
N THR A 267 20.92 -9.57 3.32
CA THR A 267 21.86 -8.66 2.66
C THR A 267 22.24 -7.53 3.61
N THR A 268 23.38 -6.88 3.33
CA THR A 268 23.80 -5.68 4.09
C THR A 268 23.10 -4.46 3.54
N VAL A 269 22.42 -3.71 4.42
CA VAL A 269 21.72 -2.46 4.12
C VAL A 269 22.10 -1.43 5.17
N ASP A 270 22.66 -0.30 4.73
CA ASP A 270 23.08 0.78 5.64
C ASP A 270 23.98 0.28 6.79
N GLY A 271 24.97 -0.56 6.47
CA GLY A 271 25.96 -1.07 7.40
C GLY A 271 25.54 -2.25 8.28
N ILE A 272 24.28 -2.71 8.23
CA ILE A 272 23.81 -3.90 8.97
C ILE A 272 23.26 -4.99 8.05
N THR A 273 23.38 -6.25 8.48
CA THR A 273 22.74 -7.37 7.80
C THR A 273 21.27 -7.46 8.21
N THR A 274 20.39 -7.48 7.22
CA THR A 274 18.92 -7.60 7.42
C THR A 274 18.32 -8.58 6.43
N LYS A 275 17.31 -9.34 6.86
CA LYS A 275 16.63 -10.35 6.03
C LYS A 275 15.50 -9.76 5.17
N VAL A 276 14.93 -8.63 5.56
CA VAL A 276 13.67 -8.11 5.03
C VAL A 276 13.83 -6.71 4.44
N VAL A 277 14.50 -5.79 5.14
CA VAL A 277 14.70 -4.43 4.65
C VAL A 277 15.62 -4.44 3.42
N LYS A 278 15.11 -3.97 2.27
CA LYS A 278 15.85 -3.84 1.01
C LYS A 278 16.47 -2.45 0.85
N ASN A 279 15.71 -1.42 1.25
CA ASN A 279 16.18 -0.04 1.36
C ASN A 279 15.71 0.54 2.69
N GLY A 280 16.64 1.10 3.47
CA GLY A 280 16.28 1.88 4.65
C GLY A 280 15.46 3.12 4.30
N VAL A 281 14.83 3.73 5.30
CA VAL A 281 14.02 4.95 5.07
C VAL A 281 14.87 6.08 4.54
N ARG A 282 14.37 6.78 3.51
CA ARG A 282 14.99 7.93 2.84
C ARG A 282 13.97 9.00 2.58
N GLN A 283 14.39 10.25 2.49
CA GLN A 283 13.50 11.34 2.07
C GLN A 283 12.85 10.98 0.73
N PHE A 284 11.51 11.04 0.64
CA PHE A 284 10.78 10.56 -0.53
C PHE A 284 10.83 11.56 -1.69
N THR A 285 12.03 11.78 -2.22
CA THR A 285 12.31 12.73 -3.30
C THR A 285 13.51 12.29 -4.15
N GLY A 286 13.66 12.85 -5.35
CA GLY A 286 14.81 12.63 -6.23
C GLY A 286 15.10 11.16 -6.48
N THR A 287 16.37 10.79 -6.40
CA THR A 287 16.86 9.41 -6.63
C THR A 287 16.27 8.40 -5.64
N ASP A 288 16.10 8.77 -4.37
CA ASP A 288 15.56 7.85 -3.36
C ASP A 288 14.10 7.48 -3.67
N ARG A 289 13.30 8.44 -4.15
CA ARG A 289 11.95 8.17 -4.64
C ARG A 289 11.99 7.24 -5.86
N THR A 290 12.85 7.49 -6.83
CA THR A 290 13.01 6.63 -8.02
C THR A 290 13.43 5.20 -7.61
N ASN A 291 14.35 5.07 -6.67
CA ASN A 291 14.79 3.78 -6.14
C ASN A 291 13.65 2.99 -5.48
N PHE A 292 12.73 3.65 -4.77
CA PHE A 292 11.54 2.99 -4.24
C PHE A 292 10.71 2.34 -5.35
N PHE A 293 10.43 3.06 -6.45
CA PHE A 293 9.67 2.53 -7.58
C PHE A 293 10.41 1.43 -8.33
N THR A 294 11.73 1.55 -8.47
CA THR A 294 12.57 0.48 -9.03
C THR A 294 12.48 -0.78 -8.16
N ASN A 295 12.62 -0.65 -6.83
CA ASN A 295 12.46 -1.78 -5.93
C ASN A 295 11.08 -2.40 -5.99
N LEU A 296 10.02 -1.61 -6.11
CA LEU A 296 8.65 -2.09 -6.24
C LEU A 296 8.46 -2.92 -7.51
N TYR A 297 8.97 -2.45 -8.65
CA TYR A 297 8.66 -3.03 -9.95
C TYR A 297 9.64 -4.14 -10.39
N ASP A 298 10.90 -4.07 -9.94
CA ASP A 298 11.96 -5.00 -10.32
C ASP A 298 12.26 -6.08 -9.27
N HIS A 299 11.60 -6.02 -8.10
CA HIS A 299 11.84 -7.04 -7.07
C HIS A 299 11.33 -8.41 -7.52
N ASP A 300 12.20 -9.41 -7.47
CA ASP A 300 11.86 -10.81 -7.76
C ASP A 300 10.86 -11.36 -6.74
N ILE A 301 9.90 -12.14 -7.21
CA ILE A 301 8.90 -12.81 -6.38
C ILE A 301 9.23 -14.31 -6.35
N PRO A 302 9.83 -14.81 -5.27
CA PRO A 302 10.15 -16.23 -5.16
C PRO A 302 8.88 -17.06 -4.97
N ALA A 303 8.92 -18.34 -5.37
CA ALA A 303 7.87 -19.30 -5.01
C ALA A 303 8.05 -19.77 -3.57
N ALA A 304 7.91 -18.87 -2.61
CA ALA A 304 8.20 -19.02 -1.19
C ALA A 304 6.94 -18.84 -0.32
N GLY A 305 7.07 -19.14 0.98
CA GLY A 305 6.01 -18.93 1.96
C GLY A 305 5.81 -17.46 2.35
N THR A 306 4.98 -17.24 3.36
CA THR A 306 4.54 -15.91 3.80
C THR A 306 4.97 -15.65 5.26
N PRO A 307 6.26 -15.32 5.52
CA PRO A 307 6.79 -15.16 6.89
C PRO A 307 6.50 -13.76 7.46
N LEU A 308 5.22 -13.41 7.67
CA LEU A 308 4.81 -12.07 8.09
C LEU A 308 5.30 -11.71 9.50
N ARG A 309 5.32 -12.68 10.43
CA ARG A 309 5.77 -12.44 11.81
C ARG A 309 7.27 -12.15 11.84
N GLU A 310 8.09 -13.00 11.21
CA GLU A 310 9.54 -12.76 11.09
C GLU A 310 9.86 -11.48 10.34
N ALA A 311 9.07 -11.14 9.32
CA ALA A 311 9.23 -9.89 8.58
C ALA A 311 8.94 -8.67 9.47
N THR A 312 7.86 -8.71 10.26
CA THR A 312 7.51 -7.62 11.18
C THR A 312 8.54 -7.47 12.29
N ILE A 313 9.10 -8.59 12.82
CA ILE A 313 10.24 -8.57 13.75
C ILE A 313 11.44 -7.88 13.10
N SER A 314 11.80 -8.26 11.88
CA SER A 314 12.96 -7.68 11.18
C SER A 314 12.80 -6.17 10.93
N VAL A 315 11.59 -5.70 10.66
CA VAL A 315 11.28 -4.26 10.54
C VAL A 315 11.36 -3.58 11.91
N GLY A 316 10.83 -4.22 12.96
CA GLY A 316 10.95 -3.71 14.34
C GLY A 316 12.40 -3.54 14.78
N GLU A 317 13.24 -4.55 14.53
CA GLU A 317 14.70 -4.48 14.81
C GLU A 317 15.41 -3.40 13.99
N TYR A 318 14.97 -3.12 12.75
CA TYR A 318 15.47 -1.97 11.99
C TYR A 318 15.20 -0.65 12.73
N PHE A 319 14.07 -0.49 13.38
CA PHE A 319 13.73 0.73 14.15
C PHE A 319 14.38 0.79 15.54
N LYS A 320 14.99 -0.29 16.03
CA LYS A 320 15.80 -0.29 17.26
C LYS A 320 17.25 0.17 17.05
N ARG A 321 17.67 0.41 15.81
CA ARG A 321 19.05 0.79 15.49
C ARG A 321 19.46 2.06 16.23
N THR A 322 20.69 2.02 16.80
CA THR A 322 21.27 3.14 17.57
C THR A 322 22.32 3.93 16.81
N ASP A 323 22.70 3.47 15.60
CA ASP A 323 23.68 4.14 14.75
C ASP A 323 23.08 5.23 13.85
N ASP A 324 23.92 6.13 13.35
CA ASP A 324 23.49 7.29 12.55
C ASP A 324 22.95 6.92 11.16
N GLN A 325 23.33 5.74 10.63
CA GLN A 325 22.82 5.25 9.34
C GLN A 325 21.40 4.68 9.46
N GLY A 326 20.93 4.49 10.69
CA GLY A 326 19.59 3.98 10.99
C GLY A 326 18.47 5.00 10.78
N PRO A 327 17.21 4.61 11.06
CA PRO A 327 16.03 5.42 10.77
C PRO A 327 15.94 6.72 11.57
N TRP A 328 16.63 6.81 12.72
CA TRP A 328 16.62 7.98 13.58
C TRP A 328 17.61 9.06 13.12
N GLY A 329 18.60 8.68 12.32
CA GLY A 329 19.64 9.58 11.83
C GLY A 329 19.08 10.75 11.02
N GLN A 330 19.82 11.86 11.01
CA GLN A 330 19.50 13.02 10.18
C GLN A 330 19.43 12.62 8.70
N THR A 331 20.39 11.82 8.26
CA THR A 331 20.47 11.30 6.87
C THR A 331 20.68 9.79 6.91
N PRO A 332 19.62 8.98 7.01
CA PRO A 332 19.75 7.52 7.06
C PRO A 332 20.57 6.98 5.87
N GLY A 333 21.41 5.98 6.13
CA GLY A 333 22.36 5.43 5.16
C GLY A 333 23.67 6.16 5.07
N SER A 334 23.83 7.30 5.78
CA SER A 334 25.09 8.04 5.88
C SER A 334 25.57 8.08 7.32
N THR A 335 26.87 8.05 7.52
CA THR A 335 27.49 8.21 8.85
C THR A 335 27.51 9.68 9.25
N GLY A 336 27.42 9.93 10.56
CA GLY A 336 27.44 11.27 11.14
C GLY A 336 26.05 11.94 11.17
N GLY A 337 26.01 13.14 11.71
CA GLY A 337 24.76 13.89 11.90
C GLY A 337 24.05 13.57 13.23
N THR A 338 22.96 14.24 13.47
CA THR A 338 22.16 14.11 14.70
C THR A 338 21.07 13.06 14.53
N GLN A 339 20.80 12.30 15.56
CA GLN A 339 19.62 11.45 15.65
C GLN A 339 18.48 12.24 16.30
N HIS A 340 17.23 11.97 15.88
CA HIS A 340 16.07 12.76 16.29
C HIS A 340 15.06 11.90 17.04
N GLU A 341 14.89 12.18 18.34
CA GLU A 341 14.05 11.43 19.27
C GLU A 341 12.53 11.56 19.02
N CYS A 342 12.11 12.62 18.32
CA CYS A 342 10.68 12.91 18.10
C CYS A 342 10.08 12.32 16.82
N ARG A 343 10.81 11.43 16.10
CA ARG A 343 10.30 10.83 14.87
C ARG A 343 9.21 9.81 15.13
N GLN A 344 8.11 9.93 14.38
CA GLN A 344 7.09 8.91 14.30
C GLN A 344 7.50 7.85 13.27
N ASN A 345 7.22 6.57 13.57
CA ASN A 345 7.56 5.46 12.70
C ASN A 345 6.35 4.61 12.41
N PHE A 346 6.17 4.32 11.14
CA PHE A 346 5.08 3.52 10.62
C PHE A 346 5.61 2.41 9.73
N ASN A 347 4.95 1.25 9.78
CA ASN A 347 5.09 0.18 8.83
C ASN A 347 3.75 -0.03 8.12
N ILE A 348 3.75 -0.11 6.79
CA ILE A 348 2.61 -0.54 6.00
C ILE A 348 2.92 -1.96 5.55
N LEU A 349 2.31 -2.95 6.20
CA LEU A 349 2.44 -4.37 5.85
C LEU A 349 1.34 -4.76 4.87
N MET A 350 1.71 -5.02 3.61
CA MET A 350 0.81 -5.47 2.57
C MET A 350 0.99 -6.97 2.32
N THR A 351 -0.13 -7.72 2.30
CA THR A 351 -0.14 -9.16 2.01
C THR A 351 -1.38 -9.57 1.22
N ASP A 352 -1.26 -10.61 0.39
CA ASP A 352 -2.37 -11.27 -0.30
C ASP A 352 -2.84 -12.55 0.40
N GLY A 353 -2.28 -12.82 1.59
CA GLY A 353 -2.53 -14.05 2.32
C GLY A 353 -2.39 -13.90 3.83
N TYR A 354 -2.04 -15.00 4.44
CA TYR A 354 -1.85 -15.20 5.86
C TYR A 354 -0.46 -15.80 6.11
N TRP A 355 0.06 -15.56 7.30
CA TRP A 355 1.39 -16.09 7.63
C TRP A 355 1.44 -17.63 7.59
N THR A 356 2.52 -18.17 7.04
CA THR A 356 2.74 -19.62 6.85
C THR A 356 4.02 -20.12 7.49
N GLU A 357 4.83 -19.23 8.09
CA GLU A 357 6.03 -19.62 8.82
C GLU A 357 5.70 -20.48 10.04
N GLY A 358 6.68 -21.31 10.44
CA GLY A 358 6.63 -22.11 11.64
C GLY A 358 6.65 -21.27 12.93
N SER A 359 7.01 -21.87 14.05
CA SER A 359 7.09 -21.16 15.34
C SER A 359 8.13 -20.06 15.29
N ILE A 360 7.76 -18.89 15.80
CA ILE A 360 8.70 -17.81 16.17
C ILE A 360 8.99 -17.91 17.68
N SER A 361 9.89 -17.13 18.20
CA SER A 361 10.22 -17.09 19.64
C SER A 361 10.52 -15.69 20.11
N GLY A 362 10.33 -15.44 21.40
CA GLY A 362 10.72 -14.20 22.06
C GLY A 362 9.67 -13.09 22.00
N MET A 363 8.49 -13.40 21.48
CA MET A 363 7.35 -12.48 21.53
C MET A 363 6.38 -12.85 22.65
N ASP A 364 6.31 -14.14 23.00
CA ASP A 364 5.38 -14.69 24.02
C ASP A 364 3.95 -14.16 23.81
N ASN A 365 3.16 -14.04 24.85
CA ASN A 365 1.86 -13.37 24.81
C ASN A 365 2.07 -11.89 25.20
N SER A 366 2.68 -11.13 24.30
CA SER A 366 3.07 -9.73 24.55
C SER A 366 1.90 -8.83 24.90
N ASP A 367 0.76 -9.03 24.28
CA ASP A 367 -0.40 -8.16 24.46
C ASP A 367 -1.19 -8.48 25.75
N ASN A 368 -0.96 -9.64 26.35
CA ASN A 368 -1.52 -10.02 27.65
C ASN A 368 -0.54 -9.83 28.82
N GLN A 369 0.58 -9.17 28.58
CA GLN A 369 1.58 -8.83 29.60
C GLN A 369 1.68 -7.32 29.76
N SER A 370 1.69 -6.84 31.01
CA SER A 370 1.94 -5.42 31.30
C SER A 370 3.30 -4.97 30.79
N GLY A 371 3.35 -3.76 30.29
CA GLY A 371 4.59 -3.11 29.87
C GLY A 371 5.38 -2.53 31.05
N SER A 372 6.59 -2.09 30.79
CA SER A 372 7.36 -1.25 31.71
C SER A 372 6.76 0.14 31.79
N THR A 373 6.96 0.83 32.92
CA THR A 373 6.59 2.25 33.04
C THR A 373 7.60 3.10 32.26
N ILE A 374 7.11 3.88 31.30
CA ILE A 374 7.90 4.79 30.47
C ILE A 374 7.62 6.21 30.90
N THR A 375 8.69 7.00 31.16
CA THR A 375 8.62 8.39 31.57
C THR A 375 8.52 9.29 30.34
N ASN A 376 7.69 10.35 30.43
CA ASN A 376 7.54 11.35 29.37
C ASN A 376 8.53 12.51 29.61
N ASP A 377 9.44 12.73 28.68
CA ASP A 377 10.47 13.77 28.72
C ASP A 377 10.03 15.08 28.03
N SER A 378 8.78 15.19 27.62
CA SER A 378 8.21 16.43 27.04
C SER A 378 7.98 17.49 28.13
N SER A 379 7.88 18.75 27.73
CA SER A 379 7.55 19.84 28.65
C SER A 379 6.40 20.69 28.08
N PRO A 380 5.23 20.67 28.71
CA PRO A 380 4.84 19.88 29.88
C PRO A 380 4.70 18.39 29.57
N ALA A 381 5.03 17.52 30.54
CA ALA A 381 4.85 16.08 30.46
C ALA A 381 3.39 15.72 30.84
N THR A 382 2.56 15.45 29.84
CA THR A 382 1.15 15.09 30.05
C THR A 382 0.73 13.94 29.14
N PRO A 383 0.50 12.71 29.69
CA PRO A 383 0.76 12.31 31.08
C PRO A 383 2.26 12.26 31.42
N ALA A 384 2.60 12.26 32.70
CA ALA A 384 3.99 12.20 33.16
C ALA A 384 4.66 10.84 32.86
N SER A 385 3.89 9.76 32.78
CA SER A 385 4.34 8.42 32.45
C SER A 385 3.21 7.59 31.87
N TYR A 386 3.57 6.48 31.21
CA TYR A 386 2.62 5.50 30.69
C TYR A 386 3.11 4.08 31.02
N THR A 387 2.16 3.22 31.35
CA THR A 387 2.39 1.78 31.52
C THR A 387 1.27 1.03 30.80
N TYR A 388 1.63 0.20 29.82
CA TYR A 388 0.64 -0.64 29.16
C TYR A 388 0.07 -1.65 30.14
N SER A 389 -1.25 -1.79 30.19
CA SER A 389 -1.97 -2.84 30.90
C SER A 389 -2.88 -3.59 29.93
N PRO A 390 -2.87 -4.94 29.97
CA PRO A 390 -3.73 -5.77 29.12
C PRO A 390 -5.19 -5.39 29.25
N SER A 391 -5.85 -5.22 28.12
CA SER A 391 -7.28 -4.88 28.06
C SER A 391 -7.84 -5.13 26.66
N SER A 392 -9.15 -5.39 26.58
CA SER A 392 -9.84 -5.43 25.30
C SER A 392 -9.83 -4.02 24.65
N PRO A 393 -9.65 -3.92 23.32
CA PRO A 393 -9.53 -4.99 22.32
C PRO A 393 -8.08 -5.45 22.04
N TYR A 394 -7.12 -5.09 22.88
CA TYR A 394 -5.70 -5.30 22.60
C TYR A 394 -5.20 -6.69 22.98
N SER A 395 -5.69 -7.25 24.12
CA SER A 395 -5.15 -8.51 24.63
C SER A 395 -5.97 -9.72 24.22
N ASP A 396 -5.27 -10.84 24.02
CA ASP A 396 -5.87 -12.16 23.85
C ASP A 396 -5.16 -13.24 24.69
N ALA A 397 -5.40 -14.53 24.39
CA ALA A 397 -4.83 -15.65 25.14
C ALA A 397 -3.73 -16.41 24.36
N TYR A 398 -3.41 -15.96 23.16
CA TYR A 398 -2.49 -16.67 22.25
C TYR A 398 -1.10 -16.05 22.31
N SER A 399 -0.08 -16.83 21.97
CA SER A 399 1.31 -16.41 22.06
C SER A 399 1.99 -16.45 20.69
N ASP A 400 3.00 -15.61 20.53
CA ASP A 400 3.82 -15.55 19.32
C ASP A 400 2.99 -15.31 18.05
N THR A 401 1.90 -14.57 18.18
CA THR A 401 1.04 -14.12 17.08
C THR A 401 1.64 -12.89 16.37
N LEU A 402 1.10 -12.52 15.23
CA LEU A 402 1.48 -11.26 14.56
C LEU A 402 1.09 -10.05 15.42
N ALA A 403 -0.02 -10.17 16.14
CA ALA A 403 -0.50 -9.17 17.10
C ALA A 403 0.47 -8.98 18.26
N ASP A 404 1.06 -10.07 18.79
CA ASP A 404 2.10 -10.01 19.81
C ASP A 404 3.36 -9.31 19.32
N VAL A 405 3.79 -9.61 18.09
CA VAL A 405 4.92 -8.93 17.46
C VAL A 405 4.65 -7.42 17.36
N ALA A 406 3.48 -7.04 16.90
CA ALA A 406 3.10 -5.64 16.77
C ALA A 406 3.03 -4.93 18.12
N MET A 407 2.46 -5.59 19.14
CA MET A 407 2.42 -5.08 20.52
C MET A 407 3.82 -4.93 21.12
N HIS A 408 4.70 -5.90 20.88
CA HIS A 408 6.09 -5.83 21.38
C HIS A 408 6.80 -4.56 20.93
N TYR A 409 6.72 -4.24 19.64
CA TYR A 409 7.39 -3.06 19.08
C TYR A 409 6.61 -1.75 19.27
N TRP A 410 5.39 -1.81 19.79
CA TRP A 410 4.64 -0.62 20.18
C TRP A 410 4.79 -0.31 21.67
N LYS A 411 4.59 -1.29 22.58
CA LYS A 411 4.53 -1.03 24.02
C LYS A 411 5.89 -0.80 24.68
N ASN A 412 6.98 -1.21 24.05
CA ASN A 412 8.33 -1.03 24.56
C ASN A 412 9.01 0.18 23.92
N ASP A 413 9.78 0.90 24.71
CA ASP A 413 10.65 1.94 24.20
C ASP A 413 11.80 1.31 23.39
N LEU A 414 11.83 1.58 22.08
CA LEU A 414 12.82 1.02 21.17
C LEU A 414 14.18 1.71 21.28
N ARG A 415 14.27 2.89 21.92
CA ARG A 415 15.46 3.73 22.01
C ARG A 415 15.63 4.31 23.40
N THR A 416 15.83 3.46 24.37
CA THR A 416 16.06 3.84 25.78
C THR A 416 17.26 4.78 26.01
N ASP A 417 18.06 4.98 24.98
CA ASP A 417 19.17 5.94 24.93
C ASP A 417 18.74 7.35 24.47
N MET A 418 17.48 7.55 24.09
CA MET A 418 16.91 8.82 23.65
C MET A 418 15.86 9.34 24.62
N LEU A 419 15.50 10.63 24.50
CA LEU A 419 14.39 11.22 25.26
C LEU A 419 13.06 10.82 24.66
N ASN A 420 12.09 10.53 25.52
CA ASN A 420 10.73 10.13 25.15
C ASN A 420 9.88 11.36 24.77
N LYS A 421 10.02 11.83 23.53
CA LYS A 421 9.38 13.07 23.01
C LYS A 421 8.69 12.87 21.67
N VAL A 422 8.29 11.64 21.35
CA VAL A 422 7.50 11.39 20.14
C VAL A 422 6.14 12.06 20.28
N PRO A 423 5.69 12.87 19.30
CA PRO A 423 4.39 13.52 19.37
C PRO A 423 3.24 12.52 19.41
N THR A 424 2.37 12.68 20.39
CA THR A 424 1.15 11.87 20.53
C THR A 424 0.02 12.42 19.66
N ASN A 425 -1.01 11.59 19.41
CA ASN A 425 -2.22 12.00 18.71
C ASN A 425 -3.45 11.27 19.29
N ALA A 426 -4.65 11.56 18.79
CA ALA A 426 -5.90 10.98 19.29
C ALA A 426 -5.99 9.43 19.18
N HIS A 427 -5.21 8.84 18.28
CA HIS A 427 -5.20 7.39 18.05
C HIS A 427 -4.04 6.69 18.74
N ASP A 428 -2.98 7.43 19.07
CA ASP A 428 -1.74 6.88 19.60
C ASP A 428 -1.20 7.75 20.74
N PRO A 429 -1.27 7.25 21.99
CA PRO A 429 -0.80 7.98 23.17
C PRO A 429 0.70 7.83 23.42
N ALA A 430 1.43 7.06 22.58
CA ALA A 430 2.84 6.75 22.81
C ALA A 430 3.75 7.97 22.54
N PHE A 431 4.43 8.42 23.57
CA PHE A 431 5.43 9.50 23.50
C PHE A 431 6.87 8.96 23.48
N TRP A 432 7.06 7.65 23.53
CA TRP A 432 8.34 6.94 23.40
C TRP A 432 8.57 6.48 21.95
N GLN A 433 9.78 6.01 21.65
CA GLN A 433 10.11 5.50 20.34
C GLN A 433 9.50 4.11 20.13
N HIS A 434 8.59 3.99 19.17
CA HIS A 434 7.80 2.80 18.89
C HIS A 434 7.50 2.64 17.40
N LEU A 435 6.85 1.55 17.02
CA LEU A 435 6.44 1.27 15.65
C LEU A 435 4.92 1.05 15.58
N VAL A 436 4.26 1.79 14.69
CA VAL A 436 2.84 1.63 14.36
C VAL A 436 2.71 0.83 13.06
N ASN A 437 1.91 -0.25 13.06
CA ASN A 437 1.65 -1.06 11.87
C ASN A 437 0.27 -0.74 11.28
N PHE A 438 0.25 -0.34 10.01
CA PHE A 438 -0.92 -0.39 9.16
C PHE A 438 -0.85 -1.66 8.34
N THR A 439 -1.95 -2.41 8.29
CA THR A 439 -1.98 -3.67 7.56
C THR A 439 -3.00 -3.61 6.43
N VAL A 440 -2.62 -4.13 5.26
CA VAL A 440 -3.42 -4.11 4.03
C VAL A 440 -3.51 -5.52 3.48
N GLY A 441 -4.71 -6.11 3.52
CA GLY A 441 -5.00 -7.43 2.97
C GLY A 441 -5.57 -7.33 1.56
N LEU A 442 -4.99 -8.06 0.60
CA LEU A 442 -5.45 -8.15 -0.78
C LEU A 442 -6.18 -9.46 -1.03
N GLY A 443 -7.49 -9.39 -1.28
CA GLY A 443 -8.31 -10.57 -1.60
C GLY A 443 -8.56 -11.52 -0.43
N VAL A 444 -8.32 -11.07 0.79
CA VAL A 444 -8.43 -11.88 2.01
C VAL A 444 -9.47 -11.32 2.96
N THR A 445 -10.16 -12.20 3.66
CA THR A 445 -11.21 -11.85 4.63
C THR A 445 -11.05 -12.70 5.88
N GLY A 446 -11.07 -12.04 7.05
CA GLY A 446 -11.09 -12.69 8.35
C GLY A 446 -12.46 -13.27 8.70
N SER A 447 -12.57 -13.83 9.88
CA SER A 447 -13.81 -14.37 10.44
C SER A 447 -14.64 -13.30 11.17
N LEU A 448 -14.01 -12.22 11.63
CA LEU A 448 -14.64 -11.15 12.38
C LEU A 448 -15.17 -10.04 11.46
N SER A 449 -16.35 -9.51 11.78
CA SER A 449 -16.94 -8.34 11.11
C SER A 449 -16.81 -7.04 11.91
N SER A 450 -16.40 -7.14 13.18
CA SER A 450 -16.20 -6.00 14.09
C SER A 450 -15.14 -6.31 15.13
N LEU A 451 -14.54 -5.27 15.73
CA LEU A 451 -13.60 -5.43 16.83
C LEU A 451 -14.23 -6.18 17.99
N PRO A 452 -13.49 -7.13 18.62
CA PRO A 452 -13.93 -7.74 19.88
C PRO A 452 -14.22 -6.68 20.94
N SER A 453 -15.32 -6.84 21.67
CA SER A 453 -15.74 -5.94 22.75
C SER A 453 -16.40 -6.73 23.88
N GLY A 454 -16.33 -6.22 25.09
CA GLY A 454 -16.87 -6.89 26.28
C GLY A 454 -16.20 -8.25 26.53
N SER A 455 -16.98 -9.34 26.43
CA SER A 455 -16.48 -10.72 26.56
C SER A 455 -16.01 -11.34 25.24
N GLY A 456 -16.07 -10.59 24.13
CA GLY A 456 -15.55 -11.04 22.84
C GLY A 456 -14.04 -11.14 22.85
N SER A 457 -13.47 -12.09 22.11
CA SER A 457 -12.04 -12.33 21.99
C SER A 457 -11.64 -12.47 20.52
N TRP A 458 -10.36 -12.24 20.25
CA TRP A 458 -9.76 -12.59 18.95
C TRP A 458 -9.76 -14.12 18.79
N PRO A 459 -9.98 -14.64 17.57
CA PRO A 459 -9.90 -16.07 17.32
C PRO A 459 -8.45 -16.55 17.36
N ASP A 460 -8.26 -17.83 17.72
CA ASP A 460 -6.95 -18.47 17.70
C ASP A 460 -6.42 -18.56 16.26
N PRO A 461 -5.33 -17.87 15.92
CA PRO A 461 -4.81 -17.84 14.56
C PRO A 461 -4.23 -19.17 14.07
N THR A 462 -4.06 -20.16 14.97
CA THR A 462 -3.61 -21.51 14.59
C THR A 462 -4.74 -22.38 14.06
N THR A 463 -6.00 -21.98 14.23
CA THR A 463 -7.17 -22.81 13.91
C THR A 463 -7.66 -22.71 12.47
N SER A 464 -7.43 -21.56 11.80
CA SER A 464 -7.86 -21.34 10.42
C SER A 464 -7.13 -20.18 9.75
N ASP A 465 -7.15 -20.17 8.42
CA ASP A 465 -6.57 -19.06 7.65
C ASP A 465 -7.34 -17.76 7.86
N ALA A 466 -8.67 -17.82 8.03
CA ALA A 466 -9.48 -16.64 8.36
C ALA A 466 -9.08 -16.04 9.71
N ALA A 467 -8.78 -16.87 10.73
CA ALA A 467 -8.29 -16.40 12.02
C ALA A 467 -6.89 -15.74 11.92
N LYS A 468 -6.04 -16.19 10.98
CA LYS A 468 -4.77 -15.50 10.72
C LYS A 468 -4.96 -14.14 10.04
N ILE A 469 -6.04 -13.96 9.28
CA ILE A 469 -6.39 -12.63 8.75
C ILE A 469 -6.94 -11.73 9.88
N ASP A 470 -7.66 -12.28 10.83
CA ASP A 470 -8.04 -11.55 12.04
C ASP A 470 -6.81 -11.15 12.88
N ASP A 471 -5.77 -12.00 12.94
CA ASP A 471 -4.48 -11.68 13.57
C ASP A 471 -3.75 -10.51 12.84
N LEU A 472 -3.87 -10.42 11.51
CA LEU A 472 -3.38 -9.26 10.75
C LEU A 472 -4.11 -7.97 11.15
N TRP A 473 -5.42 -8.04 11.40
CA TRP A 473 -6.20 -6.92 11.92
C TRP A 473 -5.81 -6.59 13.37
N HIS A 474 -5.68 -7.63 14.21
CA HIS A 474 -5.27 -7.48 15.60
C HIS A 474 -3.89 -6.81 15.73
N ALA A 475 -2.95 -7.18 14.87
CA ALA A 475 -1.62 -6.55 14.83
C ALA A 475 -1.69 -5.04 14.56
N ALA A 476 -2.55 -4.61 13.65
CA ALA A 476 -2.79 -3.19 13.41
C ALA A 476 -3.37 -2.49 14.65
N VAL A 477 -4.38 -3.09 15.28
CA VAL A 477 -5.02 -2.58 16.51
C VAL A 477 -4.00 -2.47 17.65
N ASN A 478 -3.20 -3.51 17.88
CA ASN A 478 -2.20 -3.58 18.94
C ASN A 478 -1.15 -2.49 18.85
N SER A 479 -0.75 -2.13 17.65
CA SER A 479 0.21 -1.05 17.42
C SER A 479 -0.43 0.29 17.08
N ARG A 480 -1.74 0.45 17.33
CA ARG A 480 -2.50 1.72 17.11
C ARG A 480 -2.60 2.15 15.64
N GLY A 481 -2.40 1.22 14.70
CA GLY A 481 -2.65 1.43 13.27
C GLY A 481 -4.08 1.10 12.87
N SER A 482 -4.26 0.77 11.59
CA SER A 482 -5.55 0.37 11.02
C SER A 482 -5.37 -0.77 10.02
N PHE A 483 -6.36 -1.65 9.96
CA PHE A 483 -6.44 -2.72 8.97
C PHE A 483 -7.36 -2.31 7.82
N PHE A 484 -6.92 -2.57 6.61
CA PHE A 484 -7.68 -2.35 5.38
C PHE A 484 -7.76 -3.65 4.59
N SER A 485 -8.96 -4.14 4.35
CA SER A 485 -9.21 -5.28 3.47
C SER A 485 -9.64 -4.78 2.09
N ALA A 486 -9.08 -5.35 1.04
CA ALA A 486 -9.37 -5.02 -0.35
C ALA A 486 -9.74 -6.27 -1.13
N SER A 487 -10.95 -6.31 -1.70
CA SER A 487 -11.48 -7.45 -2.43
C SER A 487 -11.18 -7.43 -3.93
N ASP A 488 -10.72 -6.30 -4.46
CA ASP A 488 -10.54 -6.03 -5.88
C ASP A 488 -9.50 -4.92 -6.12
N PRO A 489 -9.06 -4.67 -7.37
CA PRO A 489 -8.02 -3.67 -7.67
C PRO A 489 -8.32 -2.25 -7.23
N ALA A 490 -9.57 -1.81 -7.32
CA ALA A 490 -9.95 -0.43 -6.99
C ALA A 490 -9.96 -0.21 -5.48
N THR A 491 -10.55 -1.15 -4.73
CA THR A 491 -10.55 -1.12 -3.26
C THR A 491 -9.14 -1.24 -2.70
N PHE A 492 -8.23 -1.98 -3.34
CA PHE A 492 -6.84 -2.10 -2.92
C PHE A 492 -6.07 -0.77 -3.03
N SER A 493 -6.18 -0.07 -4.15
CA SER A 493 -5.57 1.26 -4.32
C SER A 493 -6.09 2.26 -3.29
N ASN A 494 -7.41 2.23 -3.01
CA ASN A 494 -8.03 3.08 -2.00
C ASN A 494 -7.55 2.72 -0.58
N ALA A 495 -7.42 1.44 -0.25
CA ALA A 495 -6.92 0.98 1.04
C ALA A 495 -5.52 1.51 1.34
N LEU A 496 -4.60 1.43 0.38
CA LEU A 496 -3.26 1.99 0.50
C LEU A 496 -3.27 3.52 0.62
N SER A 497 -4.07 4.21 -0.17
CA SER A 497 -4.23 5.66 -0.09
C SER A 497 -4.78 6.10 1.26
N ASN A 498 -5.73 5.35 1.82
CA ASN A 498 -6.28 5.60 3.15
C ASN A 498 -5.23 5.39 4.26
N ALA A 499 -4.40 4.33 4.16
CA ALA A 499 -3.30 4.10 5.09
C ALA A 499 -2.30 5.27 5.08
N LEU A 500 -1.87 5.70 3.90
CA LEU A 500 -0.96 6.84 3.75
C LEU A 500 -1.58 8.15 4.24
N SER A 501 -2.86 8.40 3.94
CA SER A 501 -3.59 9.58 4.40
C SER A 501 -3.73 9.59 5.94
N ALA A 502 -3.97 8.44 6.57
CA ALA A 502 -4.03 8.33 8.03
C ALA A 502 -2.67 8.65 8.67
N ILE A 503 -1.56 8.21 8.08
CA ILE A 503 -0.20 8.54 8.52
C ILE A 503 0.04 10.05 8.43
N VAL A 504 -0.28 10.67 7.29
CA VAL A 504 -0.11 12.12 7.07
C VAL A 504 -0.96 12.92 8.05
N ALA A 505 -2.21 12.51 8.30
CA ALA A 505 -3.11 13.18 9.25
C ALA A 505 -2.56 13.16 10.69
N ARG A 506 -1.96 12.04 11.13
CA ARG A 506 -1.35 11.91 12.46
C ARG A 506 -0.14 12.83 12.60
N THR A 507 0.67 12.94 11.57
CA THR A 507 1.84 13.84 11.55
C THR A 507 1.41 15.31 11.58
N GLY A 508 0.37 15.68 10.85
CA GLY A 508 -0.19 17.05 10.83
C GLY A 508 -0.83 17.44 12.15
N ALA A 509 -1.55 16.54 12.81
CA ALA A 509 -2.16 16.79 14.12
C ALA A 509 -1.11 17.03 15.22
N ALA A 510 -0.01 16.30 15.20
CA ALA A 510 1.12 16.51 16.10
C ALA A 510 1.73 17.90 15.96
N SER A 511 1.73 18.46 14.76
CA SER A 511 2.23 19.82 14.47
C SER A 511 1.33 20.92 15.04
N ALA A 512 0.01 20.71 15.05
CA ALA A 512 -0.95 21.70 15.54
C ALA A 512 -0.93 21.85 17.10
N VAL A 513 -0.63 20.78 17.82
CA VAL A 513 -0.52 20.79 19.29
C VAL A 513 0.72 21.56 19.78
N ALA A 514 1.79 21.58 19.00
CA ALA A 514 3.03 22.27 19.34
C ALA A 514 2.94 23.80 19.25
N THR A 515 1.89 24.38 18.66
CA THR A 515 1.70 25.83 18.52
C THR A 515 0.96 26.50 19.67
N ASN A 516 0.46 25.76 20.66
CA ASN A 516 -0.15 26.36 21.84
C ASN A 516 0.93 26.85 22.79
N SER A 517 1.22 28.14 22.73
CA SER A 517 2.16 28.81 23.62
C SER A 517 1.72 28.74 25.10
N SER A 518 2.69 28.56 25.98
CA SER A 518 2.55 28.50 27.42
C SER A 518 2.16 29.84 28.09
N SER A 519 1.68 30.87 27.35
CA SER A 519 1.32 32.17 27.86
C SER A 519 0.07 32.71 27.19
N LEU A 520 -1.08 32.38 27.75
CA LEU A 520 -2.33 33.11 27.52
C LEU A 520 -2.42 34.26 28.55
N THR A 521 -2.01 35.45 28.14
CA THR A 521 -2.45 36.64 28.86
C THR A 521 -3.93 36.89 28.57
N THR A 522 -4.68 37.43 29.55
CA THR A 522 -6.15 37.55 29.58
C THR A 522 -6.79 38.29 28.39
N ASN A 523 -6.03 38.72 27.39
CA ASN A 523 -6.50 39.39 26.16
C ASN A 523 -5.86 38.85 24.88
N GLY A 524 -5.26 37.65 24.90
CA GLY A 524 -4.67 37.00 23.72
C GLY A 524 -5.76 36.44 22.81
N ARG A 525 -5.78 36.85 21.54
CA ARG A 525 -6.58 36.19 20.52
C ARG A 525 -5.73 35.11 19.86
N VAL A 526 -6.24 33.86 19.84
CA VAL A 526 -5.62 32.76 19.13
C VAL A 526 -6.20 32.72 17.70
N TYR A 527 -5.36 32.90 16.70
CA TYR A 527 -5.72 32.71 15.31
C TYR A 527 -5.31 31.28 14.90
N GLN A 528 -6.28 30.42 14.65
CA GLN A 528 -6.06 29.09 14.14
C GLN A 528 -6.23 29.13 12.61
N ALA A 529 -5.13 28.99 11.88
CA ALA A 529 -5.18 28.79 10.44
C ALA A 529 -5.45 27.32 10.16
N LYS A 530 -6.59 27.01 9.54
CA LYS A 530 -6.94 25.68 9.08
C LYS A 530 -6.61 25.59 7.60
N PHE A 531 -5.60 24.80 7.24
CA PHE A 531 -5.26 24.54 5.85
C PHE A 531 -5.87 23.20 5.42
N ASN A 532 -6.57 23.20 4.32
CA ASN A 532 -7.01 21.99 3.65
C ASN A 532 -5.95 21.65 2.59
N SER A 533 -5.17 20.60 2.81
CA SER A 533 -4.04 20.22 1.96
C SER A 533 -4.45 19.69 0.57
N GLY A 534 -5.75 19.51 0.31
CA GLY A 534 -6.27 19.06 -0.99
C GLY A 534 -6.41 20.18 -2.03
N ASP A 535 -6.71 21.43 -1.60
CA ASP A 535 -7.10 22.51 -2.52
C ASP A 535 -6.30 23.81 -2.39
N TRP A 536 -5.26 23.85 -1.58
CA TRP A 536 -4.45 25.06 -1.32
C TRP A 536 -5.28 26.30 -0.94
N SER A 537 -6.45 26.09 -0.33
CA SER A 537 -7.31 27.18 0.13
C SER A 537 -7.23 27.32 1.65
N GLY A 538 -6.89 28.50 2.13
CA GLY A 538 -6.96 28.89 3.55
C GLY A 538 -8.27 29.63 3.84
N GLN A 539 -8.91 29.38 4.96
CA GLN A 539 -9.96 30.20 5.57
C GLN A 539 -9.44 30.95 6.79
#